data_7c6588eec74f06d7ce801b609b4f10b1
#
_entry.id   7c6588eec74f06d7ce801b609b4f10b1
#
_cell.length_a   1.000
_cell.length_b   1.000
_cell.length_c   1.000
_cell.angle_alpha   90.00
_cell.angle_beta   90.00
_cell.angle_gamma   90.00
#
_symmetry.space_group_name_H-M   'P 1'
#
loop_
_entity.id
_entity.type
_entity.pdbx_description
1 polymer ?
#
loop_
_entity_poly.entity_id
_entity_poly.type
_entity_poly.pdbx_seq_one_letter_code
_entity_poly.pdbx_strand_id
1 'polypeptide(L)'
;GRGYCGILVLDPHDEYYGRNRTGLKDHPEKGSIIYYTPNNPPPGARTLKINVRHIRPSHFSGVVNWSDAQREALGYYSKKYGSKWVESLLSEAPLGDKGSPFQEGTLAVIKRRLSSLLDIEARDGELYCRGVFDTEAGLSTISDVLEDLEQGRIVIIDTSSFSGSVELLIGSLFASEALRRYQAYKRDGKLEAKPVISIVVEEAPRVLGKEVIERGGNIFLRIAREGRKFKVGLIAITQLPSLIPKEILANINTKIILGMEMAPERQALIESAAQDLSSDDRNIASLDKGEAIVTSSFTRFAIPIKIPLLNDLVAATAAKNKASHSRISFPELKS
;
A
#
# COMPACT_ATOMS: atom_id res chain seq x y z
N GLY A 1 24.38 -5.17 4.12
CA GLY A 1 24.20 -3.73 3.96
C GLY A 1 22.87 -3.32 4.54
N ARG A 2 22.76 -2.18 5.21
CA ARG A 2 21.44 -1.68 5.66
C ARG A 2 20.62 -1.32 4.41
N GLY A 3 19.40 -1.85 4.27
CA GLY A 3 18.50 -1.50 3.20
C GLY A 3 18.17 -0.01 3.23
N TYR A 4 18.26 0.65 2.07
CA TYR A 4 17.92 2.08 1.95
C TYR A 4 16.44 2.34 1.92
N CYS A 5 15.64 1.37 1.48
CA CYS A 5 14.21 1.50 1.26
C CYS A 5 13.49 0.20 1.57
N GLY A 6 12.44 0.27 2.38
CA GLY A 6 11.43 -0.77 2.48
C GLY A 6 10.30 -0.49 1.50
N ILE A 7 9.79 -1.50 0.83
CA ILE A 7 8.74 -1.36 -0.18
C ILE A 7 7.52 -2.17 0.26
N LEU A 8 6.40 -1.49 0.46
CA LEU A 8 5.10 -2.12 0.68
C LEU A 8 4.34 -2.18 -0.65
N VAL A 9 3.96 -3.36 -1.08
CA VAL A 9 3.15 -3.55 -2.29
C VAL A 9 1.76 -4.01 -1.88
N LEU A 10 0.73 -3.26 -2.25
CA LEU A 10 -0.66 -3.70 -2.21
C LEU A 10 -0.96 -4.34 -3.57
N ASP A 11 -1.12 -5.67 -3.59
CA ASP A 11 -1.19 -6.46 -4.83
C ASP A 11 -2.61 -6.95 -5.11
N PRO A 12 -3.41 -6.18 -5.88
CA PRO A 12 -4.80 -6.54 -6.17
C PRO A 12 -4.93 -7.66 -7.22
N HIS A 13 -3.84 -8.08 -7.83
CA HIS A 13 -3.86 -9.07 -8.92
C HIS A 13 -3.05 -10.33 -8.61
N ASP A 14 -2.41 -10.43 -7.44
CA ASP A 14 -1.49 -11.52 -7.02
C ASP A 14 -0.38 -11.76 -8.07
N GLU A 15 0.17 -10.66 -8.61
CA GLU A 15 1.14 -10.72 -9.70
C GLU A 15 2.58 -10.56 -9.25
N TYR A 16 2.85 -9.78 -8.21
CA TYR A 16 4.21 -9.41 -7.82
C TYR A 16 4.98 -10.57 -7.20
N TYR A 17 4.34 -11.35 -6.33
CA TYR A 17 5.01 -12.51 -5.72
C TYR A 17 5.31 -13.60 -6.74
N GLY A 18 4.39 -13.83 -7.70
CA GLY A 18 4.52 -14.85 -8.74
C GLY A 18 4.17 -16.25 -8.24
N ARG A 19 3.05 -16.43 -7.55
CA ARG A 19 2.60 -17.71 -6.96
C ARG A 19 2.72 -18.89 -7.94
N ASN A 20 2.23 -18.73 -9.16
CA ASN A 20 2.15 -19.75 -10.20
C ASN A 20 3.04 -19.46 -11.42
N ARG A 21 3.86 -18.42 -11.38
CA ARG A 21 4.76 -17.98 -12.46
C ARG A 21 6.01 -17.36 -11.88
N THR A 22 6.97 -16.98 -12.72
CA THR A 22 8.14 -16.20 -12.29
C THR A 22 7.68 -14.88 -11.68
N GLY A 23 8.22 -14.55 -10.50
CA GLY A 23 7.91 -13.35 -9.77
C GLY A 23 9.03 -12.95 -8.82
N LEU A 24 8.76 -12.03 -7.92
CA LEU A 24 9.76 -11.57 -6.94
C LEU A 24 10.26 -12.68 -6.02
N LYS A 25 9.47 -13.74 -5.77
CA LYS A 25 9.94 -14.94 -5.03
C LYS A 25 11.18 -15.59 -5.63
N ASP A 26 11.39 -15.41 -6.93
CA ASP A 26 12.53 -15.99 -7.67
C ASP A 26 13.76 -15.07 -7.67
N HIS A 27 13.66 -13.91 -7.02
CA HIS A 27 14.79 -12.99 -6.85
C HIS A 27 15.90 -13.67 -6.02
N PRO A 28 17.18 -13.49 -6.41
CA PRO A 28 18.31 -14.12 -5.72
C PRO A 28 18.40 -13.81 -4.23
N GLU A 29 18.01 -12.60 -3.82
CA GLU A 29 17.95 -12.18 -2.42
C GLU A 29 16.58 -12.52 -1.80
N LYS A 30 16.21 -13.80 -1.82
CA LYS A 30 14.89 -14.30 -1.36
C LYS A 30 14.53 -13.86 0.06
N GLY A 31 15.48 -13.69 0.95
CA GLY A 31 15.28 -13.25 2.34
C GLY A 31 14.79 -11.81 2.48
N SER A 32 14.83 -11.01 1.40
CA SER A 32 14.35 -9.62 1.39
C SER A 32 12.90 -9.48 0.98
N ILE A 33 12.21 -10.58 0.60
CA ILE A 33 10.83 -10.56 0.11
C ILE A 33 9.93 -11.31 1.09
N ILE A 34 8.96 -10.61 1.63
CA ILE A 34 7.95 -11.14 2.56
C ILE A 34 6.59 -11.06 1.87
N TYR A 35 5.85 -12.16 1.89
CA TYR A 35 4.54 -12.24 1.27
C TYR A 35 3.47 -12.61 2.28
N TYR A 36 2.44 -11.80 2.35
CA TYR A 36 1.23 -12.03 3.15
C TYR A 36 0.05 -12.32 2.23
N THR A 37 -0.66 -13.39 2.49
CA THR A 37 -1.87 -13.77 1.73
C THR A 37 -2.96 -14.28 2.67
N PRO A 38 -4.24 -13.95 2.43
CA PRO A 38 -5.35 -14.47 3.24
C PRO A 38 -5.62 -15.94 2.97
N ASN A 39 -5.27 -16.46 1.77
CA ASN A 39 -5.66 -17.76 1.28
C ASN A 39 -4.45 -18.64 0.98
N ASN A 40 -4.44 -19.84 1.57
CA ASN A 40 -3.48 -20.91 1.27
C ASN A 40 -2.04 -20.40 1.09
N PRO A 41 -1.40 -19.88 2.13
CA PRO A 41 -0.05 -19.33 2.01
C PRO A 41 0.92 -20.41 1.51
N PRO A 42 1.68 -20.15 0.43
CA PRO A 42 2.72 -21.04 -0.02
C PRO A 42 3.86 -21.13 1.01
N PRO A 43 4.73 -22.15 0.94
CA PRO A 43 5.85 -22.26 1.86
C PRO A 43 6.70 -20.99 1.95
N GLY A 44 6.90 -20.51 3.17
CA GLY A 44 7.62 -19.24 3.43
C GLY A 44 6.77 -17.98 3.40
N ALA A 45 5.53 -18.04 2.96
CA ALA A 45 4.57 -16.95 3.08
C ALA A 45 3.91 -16.91 4.47
N ARG A 46 3.33 -15.76 4.79
CA ARG A 46 2.61 -15.53 6.06
C ARG A 46 1.11 -15.38 5.80
N THR A 47 0.30 -15.85 6.72
CA THR A 47 -1.16 -15.63 6.66
C THR A 47 -1.48 -14.17 6.98
N LEU A 48 -2.28 -13.53 6.12
CA LEU A 48 -2.77 -12.19 6.37
C LEU A 48 -3.98 -12.23 7.30
N LYS A 49 -3.79 -11.81 8.55
CA LYS A 49 -4.85 -11.51 9.51
C LYS A 49 -4.56 -10.16 10.14
N ILE A 50 -5.57 -9.33 10.32
CA ILE A 50 -5.46 -7.98 10.89
C ILE A 50 -6.45 -7.86 12.03
N ASN A 51 -5.96 -7.54 13.22
CA ASN A 51 -6.84 -7.36 14.37
C ASN A 51 -7.64 -6.06 14.25
N VAL A 52 -8.94 -6.14 14.48
CA VAL A 52 -9.85 -4.98 14.39
C VAL A 52 -9.52 -3.86 15.37
N ARG A 53 -8.76 -4.15 16.44
CA ARG A 53 -8.29 -3.16 17.41
C ARG A 53 -7.32 -2.13 16.83
N HIS A 54 -6.74 -2.41 15.66
CA HIS A 54 -5.93 -1.43 14.92
C HIS A 54 -6.77 -0.43 14.15
N ILE A 55 -8.06 -0.71 13.93
CA ILE A 55 -8.95 0.14 13.14
C ILE A 55 -9.31 1.40 13.93
N ARG A 56 -9.20 2.54 13.29
CA ARG A 56 -9.65 3.85 13.78
C ARG A 56 -10.66 4.42 12.80
N PRO A 57 -11.61 5.26 13.24
CA PRO A 57 -12.56 5.90 12.34
C PRO A 57 -11.92 6.62 11.14
N SER A 58 -10.73 7.20 11.32
CA SER A 58 -9.98 7.87 10.26
C SER A 58 -9.52 6.96 9.12
N HIS A 59 -9.39 5.64 9.36
CA HIS A 59 -8.99 4.68 8.30
C HIS A 59 -10.07 4.47 7.25
N PHE A 60 -11.32 4.83 7.57
CA PHE A 60 -12.44 4.75 6.61
C PHE A 60 -12.51 5.98 5.68
N SER A 61 -11.67 7.00 5.86
CA SER A 61 -11.64 8.16 4.97
C SER A 61 -11.22 7.73 3.55
N GLY A 62 -12.07 8.03 2.57
CA GLY A 62 -11.92 7.58 1.18
C GLY A 62 -12.30 6.11 0.93
N VAL A 63 -12.60 5.32 1.97
CA VAL A 63 -13.05 3.92 1.88
C VAL A 63 -14.57 3.83 1.90
N VAL A 64 -15.19 4.48 2.89
CA VAL A 64 -16.65 4.50 3.08
C VAL A 64 -17.13 5.93 3.20
N ASN A 65 -18.20 6.24 2.49
CA ASN A 65 -18.86 7.54 2.60
C ASN A 65 -19.84 7.51 3.77
N TRP A 66 -19.42 8.05 4.92
CA TRP A 66 -20.23 8.20 6.13
C TRP A 66 -20.96 9.55 6.13
N SER A 67 -22.23 9.57 6.56
CA SER A 67 -22.91 10.83 6.88
C SER A 67 -22.30 11.47 8.14
N ASP A 68 -22.62 12.76 8.39
CA ASP A 68 -22.11 13.46 9.57
C ASP A 68 -22.53 12.76 10.87
N ALA A 69 -23.80 12.36 10.99
CA ALA A 69 -24.29 11.60 12.16
C ALA A 69 -23.56 10.26 12.32
N GLN A 70 -23.24 9.57 11.22
CA GLN A 70 -22.48 8.33 11.28
C GLN A 70 -21.02 8.57 11.71
N ARG A 71 -20.36 9.62 11.18
CA ARG A 71 -19.01 10.01 11.61
C ARG A 71 -18.95 10.34 13.10
N GLU A 72 -19.93 11.08 13.56
CA GLU A 72 -20.04 11.43 14.98
C GLU A 72 -20.21 10.18 15.86
N ALA A 73 -21.08 9.26 15.48
CA ALA A 73 -21.29 8.00 16.20
C ALA A 73 -20.02 7.13 16.25
N LEU A 74 -19.31 6.97 15.10
CA LEU A 74 -18.03 6.27 15.05
C LEU A 74 -16.99 6.91 15.98
N GLY A 75 -16.90 8.24 15.97
CA GLY A 75 -16.01 9.00 16.85
C GLY A 75 -16.35 8.79 18.34
N TYR A 76 -17.64 8.78 18.67
CA TYR A 76 -18.12 8.58 20.04
C TYR A 76 -17.79 7.17 20.55
N TYR A 77 -18.08 6.11 19.75
CA TYR A 77 -17.69 4.74 20.11
C TYR A 77 -16.17 4.60 20.27
N SER A 78 -15.41 5.16 19.37
CA SER A 78 -13.93 5.12 19.44
C SER A 78 -13.39 5.82 20.67
N LYS A 79 -13.98 6.96 21.07
CA LYS A 79 -13.59 7.68 22.29
C LYS A 79 -13.95 6.90 23.56
N LYS A 80 -15.12 6.26 23.58
CA LYS A 80 -15.61 5.53 24.76
C LYS A 80 -14.90 4.19 24.95
N TYR A 81 -14.73 3.40 23.89
CA TYR A 81 -14.25 2.03 23.98
C TYR A 81 -12.79 1.85 23.53
N GLY A 82 -12.12 2.94 23.12
CA GLY A 82 -10.73 2.91 22.70
C GLY A 82 -10.50 1.93 21.52
N SER A 83 -9.54 1.02 21.67
CA SER A 83 -9.21 0.04 20.62
C SER A 83 -10.31 -1.01 20.40
N LYS A 84 -11.19 -1.25 21.38
CA LYS A 84 -12.30 -2.22 21.28
C LYS A 84 -13.58 -1.65 20.67
N TRP A 85 -13.55 -0.45 20.10
CA TRP A 85 -14.75 0.24 19.64
C TRP A 85 -15.52 -0.49 18.53
N VAL A 86 -14.82 -1.19 17.63
CA VAL A 86 -15.44 -1.99 16.56
C VAL A 86 -16.22 -3.15 17.17
N GLU A 87 -15.57 -3.91 18.05
CA GLU A 87 -16.19 -5.02 18.77
C GLU A 87 -17.42 -4.54 19.55
N SER A 88 -17.26 -3.45 20.31
CA SER A 88 -18.33 -2.86 21.13
C SER A 88 -19.51 -2.35 20.30
N LEU A 89 -19.26 -1.78 19.14
CA LEU A 89 -20.33 -1.32 18.25
C LEU A 89 -21.08 -2.50 17.61
N LEU A 90 -20.35 -3.53 17.16
CA LEU A 90 -20.94 -4.72 16.55
C LEU A 90 -21.76 -5.54 17.57
N SER A 91 -21.33 -5.59 18.84
CA SER A 91 -22.03 -6.26 19.94
C SER A 91 -23.09 -5.37 20.60
N GLU A 92 -23.38 -4.18 20.06
CA GLU A 92 -24.37 -3.24 20.62
C GLU A 92 -24.11 -2.83 22.07
N ALA A 93 -22.85 -2.71 22.46
CA ALA A 93 -22.47 -2.28 23.80
C ALA A 93 -23.05 -0.89 24.12
N PRO A 94 -23.60 -0.68 25.36
CA PRO A 94 -24.34 0.52 25.72
C PRO A 94 -23.46 1.77 25.71
N LEU A 95 -23.95 2.89 25.16
CA LEU A 95 -23.23 4.15 25.13
C LEU A 95 -23.38 5.00 26.40
N GLY A 96 -24.27 4.65 27.30
CA GLY A 96 -24.49 5.30 28.59
C GLY A 96 -25.66 4.70 29.34
N ASP A 97 -25.86 5.12 30.59
CA ASP A 97 -26.96 4.65 31.43
C ASP A 97 -28.35 5.09 30.96
N LYS A 98 -28.41 6.15 30.15
CA LYS A 98 -29.65 6.72 29.56
C LYS A 98 -29.89 6.28 28.12
N GLY A 99 -29.16 5.26 27.63
CA GLY A 99 -29.26 4.80 26.23
C GLY A 99 -28.28 5.51 25.26
N SER A 100 -28.46 5.28 23.96
CA SER A 100 -27.63 5.86 22.93
C SER A 100 -28.09 7.30 22.60
N PRO A 101 -27.16 8.26 22.47
CA PRO A 101 -27.50 9.60 21.97
C PRO A 101 -27.79 9.62 20.45
N PHE A 102 -27.61 8.50 19.77
CA PHE A 102 -27.80 8.36 18.32
C PHE A 102 -29.07 7.59 18.02
N GLN A 103 -29.68 7.92 16.89
CA GLN A 103 -30.86 7.19 16.39
C GLN A 103 -30.50 5.74 16.09
N GLU A 104 -31.38 4.80 16.43
CA GLU A 104 -31.20 3.36 16.17
C GLU A 104 -30.95 3.08 14.69
N GLY A 105 -31.66 3.75 13.78
CA GLY A 105 -31.43 3.64 12.34
C GLY A 105 -30.02 4.02 11.89
N THR A 106 -29.41 5.04 12.52
CA THR A 106 -28.03 5.44 12.24
C THR A 106 -27.05 4.34 12.65
N LEU A 107 -27.22 3.79 13.85
CA LEU A 107 -26.36 2.71 14.36
C LEU A 107 -26.53 1.42 13.55
N ALA A 108 -27.75 1.06 13.18
CA ALA A 108 -28.03 -0.11 12.36
C ALA A 108 -27.34 -0.04 10.99
N VAL A 109 -27.32 1.14 10.33
CA VAL A 109 -26.59 1.33 9.07
C VAL A 109 -25.09 1.18 9.27
N ILE A 110 -24.53 1.78 10.31
CA ILE A 110 -23.09 1.65 10.60
C ILE A 110 -22.73 0.18 10.86
N LYS A 111 -23.48 -0.50 11.72
CA LYS A 111 -23.27 -1.91 12.07
C LYS A 111 -23.28 -2.78 10.80
N ARG A 112 -24.31 -2.67 9.97
CA ARG A 112 -24.42 -3.43 8.73
C ARG A 112 -23.24 -3.18 7.78
N ARG A 113 -22.83 -1.91 7.60
CA ARG A 113 -21.69 -1.57 6.74
C ARG A 113 -20.37 -2.09 7.28
N LEU A 114 -20.14 -1.98 8.60
CA LEU A 114 -18.92 -2.50 9.23
C LEU A 114 -18.89 -4.03 9.16
N SER A 115 -20.01 -4.72 9.49
CA SER A 115 -20.10 -6.17 9.38
C SER A 115 -19.77 -6.65 7.95
N SER A 116 -20.34 -6.00 6.94
CA SER A 116 -20.07 -6.33 5.53
C SER A 116 -18.63 -6.05 5.11
N LEU A 117 -18.05 -4.91 5.52
CA LEU A 117 -16.70 -4.51 5.14
C LEU A 117 -15.63 -5.35 5.83
N LEU A 118 -15.85 -5.70 7.09
CA LEU A 118 -14.89 -6.47 7.90
C LEU A 118 -15.12 -7.98 7.82
N ASP A 119 -16.20 -8.42 7.19
CA ASP A 119 -16.66 -9.82 7.15
C ASP A 119 -16.76 -10.43 8.56
N ILE A 120 -17.41 -9.65 9.46
CA ILE A 120 -17.64 -10.02 10.85
C ILE A 120 -19.14 -10.05 11.11
N GLU A 121 -19.63 -11.16 11.59
CA GLU A 121 -21.02 -11.38 11.95
C GLU A 121 -21.18 -11.46 13.47
N ALA A 122 -22.16 -10.72 14.00
CA ALA A 122 -22.55 -10.81 15.42
C ALA A 122 -23.76 -11.76 15.54
N ARG A 123 -23.61 -12.83 16.31
CA ARG A 123 -24.67 -13.80 16.64
C ARG A 123 -24.61 -14.14 18.12
N ASP A 124 -25.72 -14.11 18.79
CA ASP A 124 -25.84 -14.50 20.21
C ASP A 124 -24.82 -13.83 21.15
N GLY A 125 -24.44 -12.59 20.84
CA GLY A 125 -23.44 -11.82 21.60
C GLY A 125 -21.98 -12.14 21.27
N GLU A 126 -21.72 -13.09 20.38
CA GLU A 126 -20.38 -13.44 19.90
C GLU A 126 -20.11 -12.86 18.52
N LEU A 127 -18.83 -12.62 18.21
CA LEU A 127 -18.36 -12.10 16.93
C LEU A 127 -17.64 -13.20 16.14
N TYR A 128 -18.18 -13.52 14.99
CA TYR A 128 -17.64 -14.51 14.06
C TYR A 128 -16.90 -13.84 12.91
N CYS A 129 -15.57 -14.00 12.86
CA CYS A 129 -14.69 -13.41 11.86
C CYS A 129 -14.43 -14.41 10.73
N ARG A 130 -14.83 -14.10 9.49
CA ARG A 130 -14.67 -14.98 8.34
C ARG A 130 -13.53 -14.56 7.42
N GLY A 131 -13.25 -13.25 7.33
CA GLY A 131 -12.30 -12.65 6.43
C GLY A 131 -10.90 -12.42 7.01
N VAL A 132 -10.26 -11.38 6.51
CA VAL A 132 -8.91 -10.96 6.93
C VAL A 132 -8.94 -10.27 8.29
N PHE A 133 -10.04 -9.62 8.64
CA PHE A 133 -10.19 -8.93 9.93
C PHE A 133 -10.63 -9.91 11.01
N ASP A 134 -10.03 -9.77 12.20
CA ASP A 134 -10.20 -10.72 13.29
C ASP A 134 -10.19 -9.98 14.64
N THR A 135 -10.91 -10.51 15.62
CA THR A 135 -10.96 -9.95 16.99
C THR A 135 -9.85 -10.45 17.90
N GLU A 136 -9.25 -11.61 17.59
CA GLU A 136 -8.21 -12.25 18.38
C GLU A 136 -6.88 -12.35 17.64
N ALA A 137 -6.88 -12.82 16.37
CA ALA A 137 -5.70 -12.98 15.56
C ALA A 137 -5.20 -11.63 14.96
N GLY A 138 -3.95 -11.60 14.50
CA GLY A 138 -3.38 -10.48 13.73
C GLY A 138 -3.02 -9.24 14.55
N LEU A 139 -2.83 -9.36 15.87
CA LEU A 139 -2.43 -8.23 16.74
C LEU A 139 -1.04 -7.68 16.37
N SER A 140 -0.10 -8.52 15.97
CA SER A 140 1.25 -8.10 15.60
C SER A 140 1.42 -7.76 14.13
N THR A 141 0.51 -8.18 13.25
CA THR A 141 0.69 -8.14 11.78
C THR A 141 1.14 -6.77 11.26
N ILE A 142 0.50 -5.69 11.71
CA ILE A 142 0.88 -4.33 11.26
C ILE A 142 2.29 -3.97 11.75
N SER A 143 2.64 -4.32 12.99
CA SER A 143 3.97 -4.07 13.55
C SER A 143 5.02 -4.90 12.82
N ASP A 144 4.77 -6.18 12.58
CA ASP A 144 5.67 -7.10 11.90
C ASP A 144 5.98 -6.62 10.47
N VAL A 145 4.95 -6.20 9.73
CA VAL A 145 5.10 -5.60 8.38
C VAL A 145 5.98 -4.35 8.44
N LEU A 146 5.75 -3.45 9.39
CA LEU A 146 6.54 -2.23 9.50
C LEU A 146 7.98 -2.52 9.92
N GLU A 147 8.23 -3.50 10.76
CA GLU A 147 9.57 -3.94 11.14
C GLU A 147 10.33 -4.54 9.95
N ASP A 148 9.66 -5.36 9.13
CA ASP A 148 10.22 -5.86 7.88
C ASP A 148 10.59 -4.72 6.91
N LEU A 149 9.71 -3.71 6.76
CA LEU A 149 9.96 -2.53 5.94
C LEU A 149 11.13 -1.69 6.49
N GLU A 150 11.25 -1.54 7.81
CA GLU A 150 12.37 -0.82 8.46
C GLU A 150 13.71 -1.57 8.33
N GLN A 151 13.68 -2.85 7.97
CA GLN A 151 14.88 -3.63 7.61
C GLN A 151 15.22 -3.49 6.11
N GLY A 152 14.46 -2.71 5.35
CA GLY A 152 14.66 -2.52 3.91
C GLY A 152 14.14 -3.69 3.07
N ARG A 153 13.17 -4.45 3.57
CA ARG A 153 12.53 -5.57 2.86
C ARG A 153 11.41 -5.11 1.95
N ILE A 154 11.08 -5.95 1.00
CA ILE A 154 9.88 -5.82 0.16
C ILE A 154 8.78 -6.66 0.81
N VAL A 155 7.69 -6.02 1.22
CA VAL A 155 6.52 -6.70 1.78
C VAL A 155 5.38 -6.61 0.78
N ILE A 156 4.89 -7.74 0.33
CA ILE A 156 3.77 -7.87 -0.59
C ILE A 156 2.55 -8.32 0.20
N ILE A 157 1.48 -7.56 0.11
CA ILE A 157 0.18 -7.88 0.70
C ILE A 157 -0.77 -8.25 -0.45
N ASP A 158 -1.11 -9.53 -0.52
CA ASP A 158 -2.10 -10.04 -1.47
C ASP A 158 -3.49 -9.53 -1.10
N THR A 159 -4.03 -8.67 -1.94
CA THR A 159 -5.38 -8.10 -1.80
C THR A 159 -6.33 -8.57 -2.91
N SER A 160 -5.92 -9.54 -3.73
CA SER A 160 -6.62 -9.98 -4.94
C SER A 160 -8.00 -10.59 -4.70
N SER A 161 -8.24 -11.13 -3.50
CA SER A 161 -9.53 -11.72 -3.12
C SER A 161 -10.52 -10.73 -2.50
N PHE A 162 -10.13 -9.47 -2.32
CA PHE A 162 -10.96 -8.47 -1.63
C PHE A 162 -11.66 -7.53 -2.59
N SER A 163 -12.79 -6.97 -2.12
CA SER A 163 -13.40 -5.82 -2.80
C SER A 163 -12.49 -4.59 -2.69
N GLY A 164 -12.64 -3.64 -3.63
CA GLY A 164 -11.83 -2.44 -3.61
C GLY A 164 -11.90 -1.62 -2.32
N SER A 165 -13.02 -1.64 -1.60
CA SER A 165 -13.15 -0.97 -0.30
C SER A 165 -12.36 -1.66 0.80
N VAL A 166 -12.31 -3.00 0.80
CA VAL A 166 -11.50 -3.78 1.77
C VAL A 166 -10.02 -3.59 1.50
N GLU A 167 -9.61 -3.65 0.23
CA GLU A 167 -8.24 -3.36 -0.20
C GLU A 167 -7.78 -1.97 0.26
N LEU A 168 -8.61 -0.94 0.03
CA LEU A 168 -8.31 0.43 0.46
C LEU A 168 -8.24 0.55 1.98
N LEU A 169 -9.07 -0.17 2.73
CA LEU A 169 -9.01 -0.18 4.20
C LEU A 169 -7.71 -0.82 4.68
N ILE A 170 -7.32 -1.96 4.12
CA ILE A 170 -6.05 -2.63 4.44
C ILE A 170 -4.87 -1.68 4.16
N GLY A 171 -4.83 -1.09 2.96
CA GLY A 171 -3.80 -0.12 2.59
C GLY A 171 -3.79 1.10 3.51
N SER A 172 -4.97 1.61 3.89
CA SER A 172 -5.10 2.75 4.82
C SER A 172 -4.53 2.44 6.21
N LEU A 173 -4.72 1.21 6.72
CA LEU A 173 -4.15 0.78 8.00
C LEU A 173 -2.63 0.79 7.99
N PHE A 174 -2.00 0.14 7.02
CA PHE A 174 -0.54 0.08 6.89
C PHE A 174 0.06 1.46 6.62
N ALA A 175 -0.51 2.23 5.69
CA ALA A 175 -0.02 3.56 5.34
C ALA A 175 -0.13 4.56 6.50
N SER A 176 -1.23 4.51 7.26
CA SER A 176 -1.43 5.37 8.42
C SER A 176 -0.46 5.05 9.54
N GLU A 177 -0.22 3.77 9.81
CA GLU A 177 0.72 3.35 10.85
C GLU A 177 2.16 3.65 10.46
N ALA A 178 2.55 3.45 9.19
CA ALA A 178 3.85 3.84 8.67
C ALA A 178 4.11 5.34 8.88
N LEU A 179 3.16 6.19 8.44
CA LEU A 179 3.29 7.64 8.59
C LEU A 179 3.34 8.05 10.07
N ARG A 180 2.47 7.48 10.93
CA ARG A 180 2.43 7.76 12.37
C ARG A 180 3.75 7.40 13.07
N ARG A 181 4.30 6.21 12.77
CA ARG A 181 5.56 5.71 13.35
C ARG A 181 6.74 6.60 12.92
N TYR A 182 6.79 7.00 11.65
CA TYR A 182 7.84 7.86 11.12
C TYR A 182 7.73 9.33 11.59
N GLN A 183 6.51 9.81 11.82
CA GLN A 183 6.31 11.08 12.51
C GLN A 183 6.83 11.06 13.96
N ALA A 184 6.66 9.94 14.67
CA ALA A 184 7.24 9.77 16.00
C ALA A 184 8.78 9.76 15.93
N TYR A 185 9.39 9.01 15.00
CA TYR A 185 10.84 9.03 14.81
C TYR A 185 11.38 10.43 14.52
N LYS A 186 10.65 11.24 13.75
CA LYS A 186 11.05 12.63 13.52
C LYS A 186 11.05 13.47 14.79
N ARG A 187 10.00 13.36 15.63
CA ARG A 187 9.94 14.06 16.92
C ARG A 187 11.08 13.64 17.86
N ASP A 188 11.42 12.35 17.83
CA ASP A 188 12.42 11.75 18.70
C ASP A 188 13.85 11.88 18.15
N GLY A 189 14.08 12.58 17.02
CA GLY A 189 15.38 12.76 16.39
C GLY A 189 15.98 11.49 15.77
N LYS A 190 15.18 10.43 15.58
CA LYS A 190 15.62 9.10 15.10
C LYS A 190 15.39 8.87 13.61
N LEU A 191 14.75 9.80 12.92
CA LEU A 191 14.30 9.61 11.53
C LEU A 191 15.46 9.37 10.55
N GLU A 192 16.59 10.04 10.74
CA GLU A 192 17.73 9.94 9.81
C GLU A 192 18.33 8.53 9.76
N ALA A 193 18.25 7.79 10.86
CA ALA A 193 18.73 6.40 10.93
C ALA A 193 17.77 5.37 10.32
N LYS A 194 16.56 5.80 9.92
CA LYS A 194 15.53 4.92 9.36
C LYS A 194 15.57 4.91 7.83
N PRO A 195 15.32 3.75 7.18
CA PRO A 195 15.18 3.68 5.72
C PRO A 195 13.98 4.50 5.24
N VAL A 196 13.91 4.76 3.95
CA VAL A 196 12.69 5.25 3.31
C VAL A 196 11.67 4.11 3.27
N ILE A 197 10.38 4.40 3.44
CA ILE A 197 9.29 3.47 3.13
C ILE A 197 8.59 3.99 1.88
N SER A 198 8.46 3.13 0.86
CA SER A 198 7.69 3.39 -0.36
C SER A 198 6.48 2.46 -0.42
N ILE A 199 5.30 3.03 -0.62
CA ILE A 199 4.04 2.29 -0.72
C ILE A 199 3.62 2.26 -2.19
N VAL A 200 3.52 1.07 -2.76
CA VAL A 200 3.07 0.86 -4.14
C VAL A 200 1.56 0.70 -4.15
N VAL A 201 0.90 1.49 -4.97
CA VAL A 201 -0.56 1.47 -5.15
C VAL A 201 -0.87 1.36 -6.64
N GLU A 202 -1.55 0.28 -7.00
CA GLU A 202 -2.13 0.08 -8.32
C GLU A 202 -3.39 0.94 -8.50
N GLU A 203 -3.72 1.25 -9.75
CA GLU A 203 -4.88 2.07 -10.09
C GLU A 203 -5.00 3.35 -9.25
N ALA A 204 -3.92 4.12 -9.20
CA ALA A 204 -3.76 5.29 -8.34
C ALA A 204 -4.93 6.30 -8.37
N PRO A 205 -5.72 6.50 -9.44
CA PRO A 205 -6.91 7.36 -9.40
C PRO A 205 -7.93 6.98 -8.32
N ARG A 206 -7.99 5.70 -7.91
CA ARG A 206 -8.88 5.24 -6.83
C ARG A 206 -8.56 5.89 -5.48
N VAL A 207 -7.32 6.31 -5.26
CA VAL A 207 -6.85 6.91 -4.00
C VAL A 207 -6.41 8.37 -4.14
N LEU A 208 -6.07 8.82 -5.35
CA LEU A 208 -5.56 10.16 -5.64
C LEU A 208 -6.45 10.98 -6.58
N GLY A 209 -7.56 10.41 -7.06
CA GLY A 209 -8.45 11.05 -8.03
C GLY A 209 -9.24 12.24 -7.44
N LYS A 210 -9.82 13.05 -8.32
CA LYS A 210 -10.62 14.23 -7.95
C LYS A 210 -11.73 13.91 -6.96
N GLU A 211 -12.47 12.83 -7.18
CA GLU A 211 -13.56 12.40 -6.30
C GLU A 211 -13.12 12.11 -4.86
N VAL A 212 -11.90 11.58 -4.70
CA VAL A 212 -11.34 11.29 -3.37
C VAL A 212 -11.04 12.59 -2.62
N ILE A 213 -10.54 13.59 -3.34
CA ILE A 213 -10.25 14.92 -2.77
C ILE A 213 -11.54 15.61 -2.34
N GLU A 214 -12.57 15.58 -3.17
CA GLU A 214 -13.88 16.18 -2.90
C GLU A 214 -14.57 15.54 -1.69
N ARG A 215 -14.34 14.25 -1.42
CA ARG A 215 -14.83 13.52 -0.25
C ARG A 215 -14.00 13.73 1.03
N GLY A 216 -13.03 14.66 1.03
CA GLY A 216 -12.18 14.98 2.19
C GLY A 216 -10.82 14.29 2.22
N GLY A 217 -10.48 13.54 1.15
CA GLY A 217 -9.17 12.89 1.02
C GLY A 217 -9.00 11.63 1.86
N ASN A 218 -7.78 11.08 1.80
CA ASN A 218 -7.38 9.88 2.53
C ASN A 218 -5.89 9.96 2.92
N ILE A 219 -5.37 8.89 3.52
CA ILE A 219 -3.97 8.81 3.94
C ILE A 219 -2.98 8.85 2.77
N PHE A 220 -3.33 8.26 1.60
CA PHE A 220 -2.45 8.23 0.43
C PHE A 220 -2.26 9.63 -0.14
N LEU A 221 -3.35 10.42 -0.22
CA LEU A 221 -3.29 11.83 -0.60
C LEU A 221 -2.41 12.63 0.35
N ARG A 222 -2.50 12.37 1.65
CA ARG A 222 -1.64 13.00 2.65
C ARG A 222 -0.17 12.62 2.45
N ILE A 223 0.13 11.36 2.20
CA ILE A 223 1.49 10.88 1.91
C ILE A 223 2.02 11.53 0.62
N ALA A 224 1.24 11.60 -0.45
CA ALA A 224 1.63 12.25 -1.70
C ALA A 224 2.00 13.73 -1.51
N ARG A 225 1.32 14.45 -0.61
CA ARG A 225 1.56 15.86 -0.33
C ARG A 225 2.72 16.11 0.64
N GLU A 226 2.85 15.32 1.69
CA GLU A 226 3.76 15.64 2.80
C GLU A 226 4.65 14.48 3.27
N GLY A 227 4.47 13.27 2.75
CA GLY A 227 5.15 12.06 3.21
C GLY A 227 6.69 12.14 3.12
N ARG A 228 7.22 12.89 2.12
CA ARG A 228 8.66 13.14 1.96
C ARG A 228 9.32 13.67 3.23
N LYS A 229 8.62 14.52 3.99
CA LYS A 229 9.13 15.09 5.25
C LYS A 229 9.37 14.04 6.35
N PHE A 230 8.80 12.86 6.14
CA PHE A 230 8.82 11.73 7.08
C PHE A 230 9.42 10.47 6.47
N LYS A 231 10.13 10.56 5.33
CA LYS A 231 10.69 9.41 4.61
C LYS A 231 9.63 8.33 4.25
N VAL A 232 8.37 8.71 4.09
CA VAL A 232 7.31 7.84 3.58
C VAL A 232 6.88 8.36 2.22
N GLY A 233 7.06 7.54 1.18
CA GLY A 233 6.75 7.88 -0.21
C GLY A 233 5.64 7.00 -0.78
N LEU A 234 5.13 7.41 -1.95
CA LEU A 234 4.12 6.71 -2.71
C LEU A 234 4.66 6.41 -4.11
N ILE A 235 4.48 5.17 -4.57
CA ILE A 235 4.67 4.77 -5.96
C ILE A 235 3.27 4.53 -6.51
N ALA A 236 2.81 5.46 -7.33
CA ALA A 236 1.47 5.46 -7.91
C ALA A 236 1.54 4.89 -9.33
N ILE A 237 0.87 3.77 -9.58
CA ILE A 237 0.78 3.13 -10.88
C ILE A 237 -0.60 3.42 -11.47
N THR A 238 -0.64 3.89 -12.73
CA THR A 238 -1.91 4.21 -13.39
C THR A 238 -1.79 4.20 -14.91
N GLN A 239 -2.88 3.83 -15.56
CA GLN A 239 -3.08 4.03 -17.00
C GLN A 239 -3.84 5.33 -17.30
N LEU A 240 -4.45 5.97 -16.27
CA LEU A 240 -5.31 7.15 -16.39
C LEU A 240 -4.81 8.31 -15.53
N PRO A 241 -3.61 8.87 -15.81
CA PRO A 241 -3.08 10.00 -15.04
C PRO A 241 -3.96 11.25 -15.11
N SER A 242 -4.75 11.45 -16.18
CA SER A 242 -5.67 12.60 -16.31
C SER A 242 -6.74 12.67 -15.21
N LEU A 243 -7.07 11.53 -14.57
CA LEU A 243 -8.01 11.47 -13.46
C LEU A 243 -7.42 11.96 -12.13
N ILE A 244 -6.09 12.07 -12.05
CA ILE A 244 -5.38 12.59 -10.87
C ILE A 244 -5.18 14.10 -11.06
N PRO A 245 -5.53 14.94 -10.08
CA PRO A 245 -5.32 16.38 -10.18
C PRO A 245 -3.86 16.75 -10.46
N LYS A 246 -3.66 17.76 -11.30
CA LYS A 246 -2.34 18.19 -11.74
C LYS A 246 -1.40 18.53 -10.58
N GLU A 247 -1.93 19.12 -9.51
CA GLU A 247 -1.17 19.47 -8.30
C GLU A 247 -0.63 18.23 -7.58
N ILE A 248 -1.36 17.12 -7.63
CA ILE A 248 -0.92 15.85 -7.05
C ILE A 248 0.12 15.19 -7.94
N LEU A 249 -0.13 15.15 -9.25
CA LEU A 249 0.86 14.64 -10.22
C LEU A 249 2.18 15.42 -10.17
N ALA A 250 2.12 16.74 -9.98
CA ALA A 250 3.31 17.59 -9.85
C ALA A 250 4.11 17.29 -8.57
N ASN A 251 3.46 16.84 -7.48
CA ASN A 251 4.14 16.42 -6.27
C ASN A 251 4.86 15.07 -6.41
N ILE A 252 4.48 14.26 -7.39
CA ILE A 252 5.17 13.01 -7.75
C ILE A 252 6.31 13.35 -8.72
N ASN A 253 7.44 13.77 -8.17
CA ASN A 253 8.55 14.36 -8.93
C ASN A 253 9.22 13.40 -9.92
N THR A 254 9.25 12.09 -9.64
CA THR A 254 9.81 11.09 -10.55
C THR A 254 8.68 10.39 -11.27
N LYS A 255 8.74 10.38 -12.60
CA LYS A 255 7.79 9.67 -13.44
C LYS A 255 8.55 8.70 -14.35
N ILE A 256 8.05 7.47 -14.43
CA ILE A 256 8.47 6.45 -15.40
C ILE A 256 7.31 6.31 -16.37
N ILE A 257 7.47 6.90 -17.56
CA ILE A 257 6.41 7.02 -18.55
C ILE A 257 6.60 5.90 -19.58
N LEU A 258 5.68 4.98 -19.62
CA LEU A 258 5.58 3.91 -20.62
C LEU A 258 4.79 4.37 -21.84
N GLY A 259 4.74 3.56 -22.89
CA GLY A 259 3.95 3.84 -24.10
C GLY A 259 2.48 4.10 -23.78
N MET A 260 1.93 5.21 -24.29
CA MET A 260 0.59 5.68 -23.98
C MET A 260 -0.07 6.27 -25.23
N GLU A 261 -1.13 5.61 -25.71
CA GLU A 261 -1.80 5.99 -26.95
C GLU A 261 -2.73 7.20 -26.82
N MET A 262 -3.40 7.34 -25.66
CA MET A 262 -4.42 8.36 -25.44
C MET A 262 -3.80 9.73 -25.20
N ALA A 263 -4.13 10.71 -26.07
CA ALA A 263 -3.60 12.07 -25.99
C ALA A 263 -3.90 12.80 -24.66
N PRO A 264 -5.10 12.72 -24.07
CA PRO A 264 -5.37 13.36 -22.78
C PRO A 264 -4.47 12.87 -21.65
N GLU A 265 -4.13 11.57 -21.66
CA GLU A 265 -3.28 10.94 -20.64
C GLU A 265 -1.83 11.39 -20.81
N ARG A 266 -1.32 11.44 -22.05
CA ARG A 266 0.01 11.99 -22.33
C ARG A 266 0.12 13.45 -21.92
N GLN A 267 -0.89 14.25 -22.25
CA GLN A 267 -0.92 15.67 -21.90
C GLN A 267 -0.85 15.88 -20.37
N ALA A 268 -1.58 15.11 -19.59
CA ALA A 268 -1.54 15.18 -18.12
C ALA A 268 -0.12 14.90 -17.58
N LEU A 269 0.60 13.94 -18.17
CA LEU A 269 1.98 13.64 -17.78
C LEU A 269 2.95 14.74 -18.22
N ILE A 270 2.86 15.21 -19.46
CA ILE A 270 3.72 16.27 -20.02
C ILE A 270 3.61 17.54 -19.17
N GLU A 271 2.37 17.99 -18.87
CA GLU A 271 2.12 19.20 -18.09
C GLU A 271 2.54 19.12 -16.63
N SER A 272 2.66 17.90 -16.07
CA SER A 272 3.06 17.68 -14.68
C SER A 272 4.50 17.19 -14.52
N ALA A 273 5.25 17.02 -15.62
CA ALA A 273 6.63 16.55 -15.60
C ALA A 273 7.59 17.59 -15.00
N ALA A 274 8.71 17.12 -14.44
CA ALA A 274 9.76 17.99 -13.92
C ALA A 274 10.58 18.64 -15.02
N GLN A 275 10.68 18.00 -16.19
CA GLN A 275 11.32 18.51 -17.40
C GLN A 275 10.28 18.88 -18.45
N ASP A 276 10.65 19.73 -19.38
CA ASP A 276 9.83 20.03 -20.55
C ASP A 276 9.79 18.83 -21.51
N LEU A 277 8.63 18.23 -21.62
CA LEU A 277 8.33 17.08 -22.51
C LEU A 277 7.43 17.49 -23.67
N SER A 278 7.27 18.78 -23.96
CA SER A 278 6.35 19.25 -25.01
C SER A 278 6.70 18.70 -26.40
N SER A 279 7.97 18.42 -26.66
CA SER A 279 8.45 17.79 -27.90
C SER A 279 8.32 16.26 -27.91
N ASP A 280 8.05 15.62 -26.76
CA ASP A 280 8.09 14.16 -26.62
C ASP A 280 6.70 13.48 -26.73
N ASP A 281 5.63 14.21 -27.03
CA ASP A 281 4.28 13.65 -27.15
C ASP A 281 4.22 12.46 -28.14
N ARG A 282 4.83 12.61 -29.32
CA ARG A 282 4.89 11.54 -30.33
C ARG A 282 5.80 10.40 -29.90
N ASN A 283 6.91 10.69 -29.23
CA ASN A 283 7.85 9.69 -28.73
C ASN A 283 7.17 8.81 -27.68
N ILE A 284 6.44 9.42 -26.73
CA ILE A 284 5.67 8.68 -25.71
C ILE A 284 4.62 7.77 -26.35
N ALA A 285 3.93 8.25 -27.39
CA ALA A 285 2.92 7.45 -28.10
C ALA A 285 3.50 6.23 -28.83
N SER A 286 4.78 6.30 -29.25
CA SER A 286 5.46 5.28 -30.05
C SER A 286 6.37 4.36 -29.26
N LEU A 287 6.45 4.47 -27.93
CA LEU A 287 7.27 3.59 -27.10
C LEU A 287 6.78 2.14 -27.20
N ASP A 288 7.72 1.24 -27.45
CA ASP A 288 7.47 -0.20 -27.47
C ASP A 288 7.45 -0.81 -26.06
N LYS A 289 7.07 -2.09 -25.99
CA LYS A 289 7.08 -2.85 -24.73
C LYS A 289 8.47 -2.86 -24.11
N GLY A 290 8.54 -2.46 -22.84
CA GLY A 290 9.79 -2.36 -22.10
C GLY A 290 10.57 -1.06 -22.34
N GLU A 291 10.11 -0.16 -23.19
CA GLU A 291 10.67 1.17 -23.34
C GLU A 291 9.95 2.16 -22.42
N ALA A 292 10.69 3.10 -21.86
CA ALA A 292 10.15 4.13 -21.02
C ALA A 292 10.98 5.42 -21.08
N ILE A 293 10.34 6.53 -20.69
CA ILE A 293 11.00 7.81 -20.45
C ILE A 293 10.94 8.12 -18.96
N VAL A 294 12.10 8.35 -18.34
CA VAL A 294 12.20 8.75 -16.92
C VAL A 294 12.39 10.24 -16.82
N THR A 295 11.51 10.90 -16.06
CA THR A 295 11.67 12.30 -15.67
C THR A 295 11.81 12.41 -14.15
N SER A 296 12.67 13.30 -13.67
CA SER A 296 12.85 13.51 -12.23
C SER A 296 13.54 14.82 -11.94
N SER A 297 13.22 15.42 -10.79
CA SER A 297 13.88 16.66 -10.32
C SER A 297 15.40 16.52 -10.05
N PHE A 298 15.93 15.29 -10.01
CA PHE A 298 17.37 15.04 -9.83
C PHE A 298 18.12 14.82 -11.16
N THR A 299 17.42 14.78 -12.30
CA THR A 299 18.01 14.69 -13.63
C THR A 299 17.85 16.00 -14.36
N ARG A 300 18.81 16.36 -15.24
CA ARG A 300 18.71 17.59 -16.05
C ARG A 300 17.79 17.41 -17.25
N PHE A 301 17.69 16.19 -17.77
CA PHE A 301 16.93 15.84 -18.96
C PHE A 301 16.07 14.63 -18.70
N ALA A 302 15.03 14.45 -19.48
CA ALA A 302 14.29 13.19 -19.57
C ALA A 302 15.21 12.10 -20.16
N ILE A 303 15.18 10.92 -19.58
CA ILE A 303 16.10 9.83 -19.92
C ILE A 303 15.29 8.68 -20.53
N PRO A 304 15.48 8.34 -21.81
CA PRO A 304 14.92 7.13 -22.37
C PRO A 304 15.64 5.90 -21.78
N ILE A 305 14.87 4.90 -21.38
CA ILE A 305 15.39 3.65 -20.81
C ILE A 305 14.71 2.45 -21.46
N LYS A 306 15.39 1.29 -21.39
CA LYS A 306 14.81 -0.01 -21.71
C LYS A 306 14.77 -0.85 -20.45
N ILE A 307 13.57 -1.31 -20.09
CA ILE A 307 13.31 -2.14 -18.93
C ILE A 307 13.46 -3.61 -19.36
N PRO A 308 14.40 -4.38 -18.79
CA PRO A 308 14.57 -5.78 -19.14
C PRO A 308 13.40 -6.61 -18.61
N LEU A 309 13.12 -7.72 -19.28
CA LEU A 309 12.11 -8.69 -18.79
C LEU A 309 12.57 -9.30 -17.45
N LEU A 310 11.64 -9.50 -16.53
CA LEU A 310 11.93 -10.10 -15.22
C LEU A 310 12.57 -11.49 -15.36
N ASN A 311 12.12 -12.30 -16.31
CA ASN A 311 12.69 -13.64 -16.57
C ASN A 311 14.17 -13.55 -16.95
N ASP A 312 14.57 -12.58 -17.74
CA ASP A 312 15.97 -12.38 -18.17
C ASP A 312 16.83 -11.94 -16.98
N LEU A 313 16.30 -11.05 -16.12
CA LEU A 313 16.98 -10.62 -14.90
C LEU A 313 17.20 -11.78 -13.92
N VAL A 314 16.18 -12.61 -13.70
CA VAL A 314 16.27 -13.79 -12.83
C VAL A 314 17.29 -14.77 -13.38
N ALA A 315 17.25 -15.08 -14.69
CA ALA A 315 18.18 -15.98 -15.34
C ALA A 315 19.63 -15.47 -15.26
N ALA A 316 19.86 -14.18 -15.58
CA ALA A 316 21.19 -13.57 -15.55
C ALA A 316 21.79 -13.58 -14.13
N THR A 317 20.96 -13.34 -13.10
CA THR A 317 21.43 -13.33 -11.72
C THR A 317 21.71 -14.73 -11.19
N ALA A 318 20.88 -15.72 -11.57
CA ALA A 318 21.14 -17.12 -11.26
C ALA A 318 22.47 -17.62 -11.88
N ALA A 319 22.78 -17.21 -13.11
CA ALA A 319 24.05 -17.52 -13.77
C ALA A 319 25.26 -16.89 -13.05
N LYS A 320 25.17 -15.62 -12.63
CA LYS A 320 26.22 -14.95 -11.86
C LYS A 320 26.49 -15.66 -10.51
N ASN A 321 25.44 -16.06 -9.80
CA ASN A 321 25.59 -16.77 -8.52
C ASN A 321 26.25 -18.14 -8.68
N LYS A 322 25.91 -18.89 -9.75
CA LYS A 322 26.60 -20.17 -10.07
C LYS A 322 28.09 -19.93 -10.37
N ALA A 323 28.41 -18.91 -11.16
CA ALA A 323 29.81 -18.58 -11.49
C ALA A 323 30.64 -18.12 -10.27
N SER A 324 30.04 -17.44 -9.30
CA SER A 324 30.71 -17.06 -8.05
C SER A 324 30.93 -18.23 -7.11
N HIS A 325 30.03 -19.21 -7.05
CA HIS A 325 30.20 -20.44 -6.24
C HIS A 325 31.22 -21.40 -6.85
N SER A 326 31.34 -21.45 -8.18
CA SER A 326 32.36 -22.30 -8.84
C SER A 326 33.80 -21.77 -8.72
N ARG A 327 34.00 -20.51 -8.29
CA ARG A 327 35.34 -19.94 -8.04
C ARG A 327 35.86 -20.17 -6.63
N ILE A 328 35.09 -20.77 -5.73
CA ILE A 328 35.50 -21.16 -4.36
C ILE A 328 35.60 -22.69 -4.31
N SER A 329 36.43 -23.27 -5.16
CA SER A 329 36.97 -24.61 -4.94
C SER A 329 38.31 -24.46 -4.24
N PHE A 330 38.37 -24.81 -2.96
CA PHE A 330 39.65 -24.90 -2.23
C PHE A 330 40.51 -26.00 -2.89
N PRO A 331 41.80 -25.77 -3.12
CA PRO A 331 42.70 -26.84 -3.54
C PRO A 331 42.74 -27.89 -2.42
N GLU A 332 42.48 -29.16 -2.76
CA GLU A 332 42.71 -30.27 -1.85
C GLU A 332 44.14 -30.27 -1.37
N LEU A 333 44.33 -30.11 -0.07
CA LEU A 333 45.62 -30.34 0.58
C LEU A 333 45.90 -31.84 0.45
N LYS A 334 46.80 -32.20 -0.50
CA LYS A 334 47.40 -33.53 -0.55
C LYS A 334 48.30 -33.67 0.70
N SER A 335 47.92 -34.65 1.53
CA SER A 335 48.69 -35.18 2.64
C SER A 335 49.95 -35.86 2.16
#